data_a08d6bbad8b0bedf81c7fe95ebf0b4f9
#
_entry.id   a08d6bbad8b0bedf81c7fe95ebf0b4f9
#
_cell.length_a   1.000
_cell.length_b   1.000
_cell.length_c   1.000
_cell.angle_alpha   90.00
_cell.angle_beta   90.00
_cell.angle_gamma   90.00
#
_symmetry.space_group_name_H-M   'P 1'
#
loop_
_entity.id
_entity.type
_entity.pdbx_description
1 polymer ?
#
loop_
_entity_poly.entity_id
_entity_poly.type
_entity_poly.pdbx_seq_one_letter_code
_entity_poly.pdbx_strand_id
1 'polypeptide(L)'
;GMIWAIDSPKVEAQVFDIAHGDFETMAEGPTPTQFPVRFGEWAGNPAEVFKEADGNKILRFVRTANVKGTPDGIASNCSVFQLVDLTALRQQLEAEQTQGNYSLKLSARFRRDASLSDNELSNPKATLRIFLFQREPETIGETWPQVVRQAEALGKKSIELKPGSAAATISASCILESDATVGLIAVAATAGYNSKTPVPLGGFFVDDVQLTVIKQPNLPVEVVSR
;
A
#
# COMPACT_ATOMS: atom_id res chain seq x y z
N GLY A 1 44.40 -24.40 -6.83
CA GLY A 1 43.86 -23.07 -6.97
C GLY A 1 42.84 -22.78 -5.86
N MET A 2 43.07 -21.78 -5.01
CA MET A 2 42.06 -21.33 -4.02
C MET A 2 40.88 -20.70 -4.76
N ILE A 3 39.71 -21.28 -4.59
CA ILE A 3 38.47 -20.66 -5.03
C ILE A 3 38.04 -19.72 -3.89
N TRP A 4 38.15 -18.43 -4.10
CA TRP A 4 37.57 -17.46 -3.21
C TRP A 4 36.05 -17.45 -3.44
N ALA A 5 35.28 -17.91 -2.47
CA ALA A 5 33.85 -17.70 -2.47
C ALA A 5 33.59 -16.20 -2.32
N ILE A 6 33.09 -15.56 -3.37
CA ILE A 6 32.59 -14.21 -3.30
C ILE A 6 31.23 -14.32 -2.55
N ASP A 7 31.21 -13.92 -1.28
CA ASP A 7 29.96 -13.78 -0.55
C ASP A 7 29.11 -12.74 -1.28
N SER A 8 27.98 -13.19 -1.83
CA SER A 8 26.99 -12.25 -2.35
C SER A 8 26.57 -11.30 -1.23
N PRO A 9 26.51 -9.97 -1.46
CA PRO A 9 26.10 -9.04 -0.44
C PRO A 9 24.73 -9.44 0.10
N LYS A 10 24.63 -9.64 1.41
CA LYS A 10 23.38 -9.97 2.07
C LYS A 10 22.47 -8.75 2.03
N VAL A 11 21.25 -8.92 1.49
CA VAL A 11 20.19 -7.93 1.59
C VAL A 11 19.61 -8.04 2.98
N GLU A 12 19.81 -6.99 3.78
CA GLU A 12 19.19 -6.89 5.09
C GLU A 12 17.77 -6.34 4.92
N ALA A 13 16.79 -7.06 5.45
CA ALA A 13 15.40 -6.66 5.45
C ALA A 13 14.87 -6.61 6.88
N GLN A 14 14.12 -5.57 7.18
CA GLN A 14 13.51 -5.37 8.49
C GLN A 14 12.04 -4.99 8.32
N VAL A 15 11.16 -5.72 9.02
CA VAL A 15 9.74 -5.36 9.06
C VAL A 15 9.56 -4.12 9.93
N PHE A 16 8.85 -3.15 9.40
CA PHE A 16 8.34 -2.01 10.16
C PHE A 16 6.85 -2.24 10.42
N ASP A 17 6.47 -2.37 11.70
CA ASP A 17 5.10 -2.64 12.08
C ASP A 17 4.22 -1.40 11.85
N ILE A 18 3.40 -1.46 10.80
CA ILE A 18 2.34 -0.48 10.60
C ILE A 18 1.14 -0.83 11.49
N ALA A 19 0.37 0.17 11.86
CA ALA A 19 -0.83 -0.05 12.66
C ALA A 19 -1.85 -0.88 11.87
N HIS A 20 -2.42 -1.89 12.53
CA HIS A 20 -3.53 -2.69 11.99
C HIS A 20 -3.29 -3.26 10.58
N GLY A 21 -2.07 -3.69 10.26
CA GLY A 21 -1.77 -4.28 8.96
C GLY A 21 -2.49 -5.60 8.69
N ASP A 22 -2.78 -6.36 9.73
CA ASP A 22 -3.54 -7.62 9.68
C ASP A 22 -5.03 -7.47 10.08
N PHE A 23 -5.47 -6.26 10.43
CA PHE A 23 -6.83 -5.91 10.84
C PHE A 23 -7.36 -6.60 12.10
N GLU A 24 -6.60 -7.47 12.76
CA GLU A 24 -7.05 -8.31 13.88
C GLU A 24 -7.47 -7.51 15.11
N THR A 25 -6.86 -6.36 15.35
CA THR A 25 -7.16 -5.50 16.51
C THR A 25 -8.19 -4.42 16.21
N MET A 26 -8.69 -4.34 14.99
CA MET A 26 -9.73 -3.39 14.62
C MET A 26 -11.12 -3.93 14.99
N ALA A 27 -12.04 -3.01 15.33
CA ALA A 27 -13.45 -3.36 15.48
C ALA A 27 -14.05 -3.73 14.11
N GLU A 28 -14.96 -4.73 14.11
CA GLU A 28 -15.75 -5.03 12.93
C GLU A 28 -16.63 -3.84 12.54
N GLY A 29 -16.86 -3.68 11.25
CA GLY A 29 -17.75 -2.66 10.72
C GLY A 29 -17.05 -1.70 9.76
N PRO A 30 -17.78 -0.66 9.33
CA PRO A 30 -17.28 0.28 8.34
C PRO A 30 -16.04 1.04 8.83
N THR A 31 -15.09 1.23 7.92
CA THR A 31 -13.97 2.15 8.13
C THR A 31 -14.40 3.58 7.84
N PRO A 32 -13.71 4.60 8.40
CA PRO A 32 -14.01 6.00 8.09
C PRO A 32 -13.93 6.29 6.59
N THR A 33 -14.91 7.05 6.08
CA THR A 33 -15.04 7.34 4.64
C THR A 33 -14.41 8.67 4.22
N GLN A 34 -13.48 9.17 4.99
CA GLN A 34 -12.71 10.37 4.69
C GLN A 34 -11.23 10.02 4.49
N PHE A 35 -10.47 10.92 3.86
CA PHE A 35 -9.03 10.75 3.76
C PHE A 35 -8.39 10.78 5.17
N PRO A 36 -7.43 9.88 5.48
CA PRO A 36 -6.82 9.90 6.81
C PRO A 36 -6.03 11.19 7.04
N VAL A 37 -6.05 11.69 8.28
CA VAL A 37 -5.31 12.88 8.70
C VAL A 37 -4.27 12.59 9.77
N ARG A 38 -4.30 11.37 10.33
CA ARG A 38 -3.40 10.90 11.39
C ARG A 38 -2.69 9.63 10.99
N PHE A 39 -1.50 9.42 11.53
CA PHE A 39 -0.76 8.18 11.34
C PHE A 39 -1.52 6.98 11.91
N GLY A 40 -1.46 5.86 11.20
CA GLY A 40 -1.95 4.58 11.69
C GLY A 40 -3.45 4.33 11.55
N GLU A 41 -4.18 5.18 10.86
CA GLU A 41 -5.63 5.02 10.64
C GLU A 41 -5.91 4.56 9.21
N TRP A 42 -6.67 3.45 9.07
CA TRP A 42 -7.22 3.06 7.79
C TRP A 42 -8.50 3.84 7.51
N ALA A 43 -8.51 4.61 6.45
CA ALA A 43 -9.66 5.42 6.04
C ALA A 43 -9.62 5.66 4.52
N GLY A 44 -10.77 5.90 3.91
CA GLY A 44 -10.82 6.18 2.49
C GLY A 44 -12.20 5.96 1.89
N ASN A 45 -12.27 5.26 0.77
CA ASN A 45 -13.54 4.88 0.15
C ASN A 45 -14.25 3.80 0.98
N PRO A 46 -15.55 3.55 0.74
CA PRO A 46 -16.32 2.61 1.55
C PRO A 46 -15.70 1.23 1.60
N ALA A 47 -15.31 0.84 2.79
CA ALA A 47 -14.75 -0.47 3.12
C ALA A 47 -15.18 -0.86 4.54
N GLU A 48 -14.98 -2.09 4.91
CA GLU A 48 -15.30 -2.56 6.26
C GLU A 48 -14.33 -3.63 6.74
N VAL A 49 -14.11 -3.68 8.04
CA VAL A 49 -13.47 -4.81 8.68
C VAL A 49 -14.49 -5.92 8.83
N PHE A 50 -14.22 -7.03 8.19
CA PHE A 50 -15.09 -8.20 8.11
C PHE A 50 -14.46 -9.36 8.85
N LYS A 51 -15.23 -10.04 9.70
CA LYS A 51 -14.79 -11.23 10.39
C LYS A 51 -15.24 -12.46 9.63
N GLU A 52 -14.29 -13.27 9.19
CA GLU A 52 -14.55 -14.52 8.50
C GLU A 52 -15.06 -15.58 9.47
N ALA A 53 -15.60 -16.68 8.94
CA ALA A 53 -16.15 -17.77 9.74
C ALA A 53 -15.11 -18.43 10.68
N ASP A 54 -13.83 -18.44 10.29
CA ASP A 54 -12.71 -18.94 11.10
C ASP A 54 -12.22 -17.95 12.17
N GLY A 55 -12.81 -16.76 12.22
CA GLY A 55 -12.42 -15.69 13.15
C GLY A 55 -11.38 -14.71 12.62
N ASN A 56 -10.78 -14.95 11.47
CA ASN A 56 -9.84 -14.02 10.85
C ASN A 56 -10.55 -12.72 10.46
N LYS A 57 -9.95 -11.58 10.79
CA LYS A 57 -10.43 -10.27 10.34
C LYS A 57 -9.68 -9.82 9.10
N ILE A 58 -10.41 -9.27 8.16
CA ILE A 58 -9.93 -8.90 6.84
C ILE A 58 -10.62 -7.60 6.41
N LEU A 59 -9.99 -6.80 5.56
CA LEU A 59 -10.63 -5.62 5.00
C LEU A 59 -11.40 -6.00 3.73
N ARG A 60 -12.68 -5.64 3.67
CA ARG A 60 -13.54 -5.82 2.50
C ARG A 60 -13.78 -4.49 1.81
N PHE A 61 -13.55 -4.44 0.52
CA PHE A 61 -13.91 -3.29 -0.31
C PHE A 61 -15.42 -3.36 -0.61
N VAL A 62 -16.14 -2.29 -0.32
CA VAL A 62 -17.61 -2.30 -0.42
C VAL A 62 -18.07 -1.82 -1.79
N ARG A 63 -17.60 -0.67 -2.22
CA ARG A 63 -17.97 -0.09 -3.52
C ARG A 63 -16.95 0.92 -3.99
N THR A 64 -16.93 1.16 -5.30
CA THR A 64 -16.11 2.23 -5.85
C THR A 64 -16.63 3.59 -5.41
N ALA A 65 -15.73 4.47 -5.04
CA ALA A 65 -15.98 5.88 -4.78
C ALA A 65 -14.64 6.59 -4.62
N ASN A 66 -14.56 7.84 -5.02
CA ASN A 66 -13.38 8.65 -4.74
C ASN A 66 -13.52 9.27 -3.34
N VAL A 67 -12.42 9.38 -2.61
CA VAL A 67 -12.39 9.99 -1.26
C VAL A 67 -12.85 11.44 -1.31
N LYS A 68 -12.36 12.19 -2.30
CA LYS A 68 -12.94 13.46 -2.73
C LYS A 68 -13.39 13.26 -4.16
N GLY A 69 -14.61 13.64 -4.46
CA GLY A 69 -15.15 13.52 -5.80
C GLY A 69 -14.19 14.09 -6.83
N THR A 70 -13.93 13.35 -7.90
CA THR A 70 -13.27 13.95 -9.06
C THR A 70 -14.21 14.99 -9.68
N PRO A 71 -13.69 16.04 -10.32
CA PRO A 71 -14.54 17.07 -10.93
C PRO A 71 -15.57 16.53 -11.92
N ASP A 72 -15.31 15.39 -12.52
CA ASP A 72 -16.18 14.72 -13.48
C ASP A 72 -17.15 13.68 -12.87
N GLY A 73 -17.03 13.44 -11.55
CA GLY A 73 -17.90 12.49 -10.86
C GLY A 73 -17.68 11.02 -11.24
N ILE A 74 -16.54 10.68 -11.82
CA ILE A 74 -16.22 9.32 -12.22
C ILE A 74 -15.71 8.52 -11.04
N ALA A 75 -16.32 7.37 -10.79
CA ALA A 75 -15.95 6.44 -9.75
C ALA A 75 -15.41 5.13 -10.36
N SER A 76 -14.13 4.88 -10.20
CA SER A 76 -13.47 3.68 -10.74
C SER A 76 -12.79 2.83 -9.68
N ASN A 77 -12.53 3.40 -8.52
CA ASN A 77 -11.73 2.79 -7.49
C ASN A 77 -12.44 2.77 -6.13
N CYS A 78 -12.11 1.77 -5.33
CA CYS A 78 -12.26 1.80 -3.89
C CYS A 78 -10.85 1.75 -3.30
N SER A 79 -10.37 2.88 -2.79
CA SER A 79 -9.04 3.01 -2.20
C SER A 79 -9.15 3.27 -0.71
N VAL A 80 -8.41 2.52 0.08
CA VAL A 80 -8.30 2.71 1.52
C VAL A 80 -6.84 3.03 1.84
N PHE A 81 -6.64 4.06 2.63
CA PHE A 81 -5.33 4.66 2.86
C PHE A 81 -4.91 4.56 4.32
N GLN A 82 -3.60 4.53 4.54
CA GLN A 82 -2.99 4.77 5.84
C GLN A 82 -1.78 5.67 5.69
N LEU A 83 -1.65 6.65 6.59
CA LEU A 83 -0.46 7.48 6.71
C LEU A 83 0.53 6.79 7.65
N VAL A 84 1.80 6.79 7.27
CA VAL A 84 2.90 6.16 8.00
C VAL A 84 3.94 7.21 8.36
N ASP A 85 4.39 7.20 9.62
CA ASP A 85 5.43 8.11 10.12
C ASP A 85 6.82 7.61 9.71
N LEU A 86 7.39 8.22 8.67
CA LEU A 86 8.72 7.86 8.20
C LEU A 86 9.84 8.38 9.11
N THR A 87 9.57 9.40 9.92
CA THR A 87 10.53 9.86 10.92
C THR A 87 10.74 8.79 12.00
N ALA A 88 9.65 8.20 12.48
CA ALA A 88 9.72 7.08 13.43
C ALA A 88 10.43 5.86 12.82
N LEU A 89 10.16 5.56 11.55
CA LEU A 89 10.83 4.48 10.82
C LEU A 89 12.34 4.71 10.74
N ARG A 90 12.78 5.92 10.41
CA ARG A 90 14.22 6.24 10.36
C ARG A 90 14.89 6.16 11.73
N GLN A 91 14.23 6.60 12.79
CA GLN A 91 14.77 6.49 14.14
C GLN A 91 15.03 5.03 14.51
N GLN A 92 14.17 4.12 14.11
CA GLN A 92 14.38 2.70 14.32
C GLN A 92 15.59 2.18 13.54
N LEU A 93 15.80 2.63 12.31
CA LEU A 93 16.94 2.24 11.48
C LEU A 93 18.27 2.77 12.03
N GLU A 94 18.31 4.04 12.45
CA GLU A 94 19.51 4.69 12.95
C GLU A 94 20.04 4.06 14.25
N ALA A 95 19.15 3.49 15.06
CA ALA A 95 19.54 2.77 16.25
C ALA A 95 20.35 1.50 15.94
N GLU A 96 20.21 0.95 14.74
CA GLU A 96 20.85 -0.30 14.34
C GLU A 96 21.93 -0.11 13.26
N GLN A 97 21.78 0.89 12.41
CA GLN A 97 22.63 1.10 11.23
C GLN A 97 22.81 2.59 10.94
N THR A 98 24.02 3.02 10.86
CA THR A 98 24.34 4.45 10.75
C THR A 98 24.33 5.01 9.33
N GLN A 99 24.43 4.20 8.29
CA GLN A 99 24.41 4.69 6.89
C GLN A 99 23.99 3.60 5.94
N GLY A 100 23.24 3.96 4.91
CA GLY A 100 22.87 3.09 3.81
C GLY A 100 21.71 3.65 3.01
N ASN A 101 21.62 3.20 1.77
CA ASN A 101 20.47 3.41 0.95
C ASN A 101 19.42 2.34 1.27
N TYR A 102 18.21 2.79 1.50
CA TYR A 102 17.10 1.91 1.80
C TYR A 102 16.02 2.02 0.74
N SER A 103 15.32 0.93 0.53
CA SER A 103 14.05 0.90 -0.17
C SER A 103 12.94 0.44 0.76
N LEU A 104 11.72 0.83 0.45
CA LEU A 104 10.53 0.35 1.12
C LEU A 104 9.81 -0.63 0.20
N LYS A 105 9.41 -1.76 0.76
CA LYS A 105 8.58 -2.75 0.10
C LYS A 105 7.28 -2.88 0.86
N LEU A 106 6.19 -2.50 0.22
CA LEU A 106 4.85 -2.71 0.71
C LEU A 106 4.31 -4.00 0.11
N SER A 107 3.79 -4.90 0.92
CA SER A 107 3.14 -6.13 0.47
C SER A 107 1.74 -6.26 1.07
N ALA A 108 0.85 -6.91 0.36
CA ALA A 108 -0.50 -7.21 0.83
C ALA A 108 -1.03 -8.44 0.10
N ARG A 109 -1.92 -9.15 0.77
CA ARG A 109 -2.57 -10.35 0.25
C ARG A 109 -4.00 -10.02 -0.15
N PHE A 110 -4.30 -10.16 -1.43
CA PHE A 110 -5.63 -9.90 -1.98
C PHE A 110 -6.35 -11.19 -2.33
N ARG A 111 -7.67 -11.20 -2.14
CA ARG A 111 -8.54 -12.32 -2.47
C ARG A 111 -9.84 -11.81 -3.09
N ARG A 112 -10.40 -12.63 -3.95
CA ARG A 112 -11.70 -12.38 -4.54
C ARG A 112 -12.58 -13.63 -4.47
N ASP A 113 -13.77 -13.50 -3.89
CA ASP A 113 -14.70 -14.62 -3.73
C ASP A 113 -15.39 -14.97 -5.05
N ALA A 114 -15.67 -16.27 -5.21
CA ALA A 114 -16.35 -16.80 -6.40
C ALA A 114 -17.84 -16.47 -6.46
N SER A 115 -18.45 -16.19 -5.30
CA SER A 115 -19.91 -16.14 -5.15
C SER A 115 -20.56 -14.88 -5.67
N LEU A 116 -19.78 -13.88 -6.12
CA LEU A 116 -20.30 -12.57 -6.48
C LEU A 116 -20.25 -12.35 -7.98
N SER A 117 -21.41 -12.03 -8.54
CA SER A 117 -21.56 -11.73 -9.94
C SER A 117 -20.82 -10.46 -10.35
N ASP A 118 -20.07 -10.54 -11.44
CA ASP A 118 -19.24 -9.45 -11.95
C ASP A 118 -19.87 -8.70 -13.11
N ASN A 119 -21.16 -8.79 -13.28
CA ASN A 119 -21.84 -8.23 -14.45
C ASN A 119 -21.56 -6.74 -14.65
N GLU A 120 -21.12 -6.04 -13.59
CA GLU A 120 -20.80 -4.61 -13.61
C GLU A 120 -19.31 -4.30 -13.56
N LEU A 121 -18.47 -5.33 -13.55
CA LEU A 121 -17.02 -5.17 -13.48
C LEU A 121 -16.35 -5.62 -14.78
N SER A 122 -15.46 -4.81 -15.31
CA SER A 122 -14.65 -5.13 -16.48
C SER A 122 -13.18 -5.20 -16.08
N ASN A 123 -12.58 -6.42 -16.08
CA ASN A 123 -11.19 -6.65 -15.67
C ASN A 123 -10.83 -5.98 -14.33
N PRO A 124 -11.55 -6.26 -13.24
CA PRO A 124 -11.28 -5.62 -11.97
C PRO A 124 -9.88 -5.99 -11.46
N LYS A 125 -9.21 -5.03 -10.82
CA LYS A 125 -7.83 -5.16 -10.36
C LYS A 125 -7.72 -4.92 -8.88
N ALA A 126 -6.82 -5.65 -8.24
CA ALA A 126 -6.26 -5.28 -6.95
C ALA A 126 -5.03 -4.40 -7.20
N THR A 127 -4.92 -3.31 -6.47
CA THR A 127 -3.82 -2.35 -6.62
C THR A 127 -3.23 -2.00 -5.26
N LEU A 128 -1.91 -1.95 -5.24
CA LEU A 128 -1.12 -1.56 -4.09
C LEU A 128 -0.25 -0.39 -4.50
N ARG A 129 -0.24 0.67 -3.68
CA ARG A 129 0.57 1.86 -3.92
C ARG A 129 1.23 2.32 -2.64
N ILE A 130 2.41 2.89 -2.80
CA ILE A 130 3.11 3.61 -1.75
C ILE A 130 3.62 4.93 -2.31
N PHE A 131 3.36 6.02 -1.59
CA PHE A 131 3.83 7.37 -1.92
C PHE A 131 4.63 7.89 -0.75
N LEU A 132 5.74 8.57 -1.02
CA LEU A 132 6.52 9.24 0.01
C LEU A 132 6.45 10.75 -0.20
N PHE A 133 6.24 11.50 0.89
CA PHE A 133 6.09 12.95 0.87
C PHE A 133 6.96 13.62 1.93
N GLN A 134 7.34 14.85 1.64
CA GLN A 134 7.88 15.79 2.62
C GLN A 134 6.84 16.88 2.90
N ARG A 135 5.84 16.52 3.71
CA ARG A 135 4.70 17.39 4.02
C ARG A 135 4.13 17.05 5.39
N GLU A 136 3.35 17.97 5.95
CA GLU A 136 2.51 17.66 7.09
C GLU A 136 1.43 16.63 6.70
N PRO A 137 1.21 15.58 7.49
CA PRO A 137 0.33 14.48 7.11
C PRO A 137 -1.11 14.91 6.76
N GLU A 138 -1.67 15.87 7.49
CA GLU A 138 -3.03 16.37 7.26
C GLU A 138 -3.19 17.10 5.92
N THR A 139 -2.11 17.61 5.34
CA THR A 139 -2.16 18.37 4.07
C THR A 139 -2.29 17.47 2.84
N ILE A 140 -1.98 16.20 2.96
CA ILE A 140 -2.02 15.26 1.83
C ILE A 140 -3.47 15.08 1.35
N GLY A 141 -4.40 14.84 2.26
CA GLY A 141 -5.82 14.67 1.92
C GLY A 141 -6.47 15.93 1.36
N GLU A 142 -6.03 17.10 1.80
CA GLU A 142 -6.57 18.37 1.32
C GLU A 142 -6.33 18.62 -0.17
N THR A 143 -5.21 18.10 -0.68
CA THR A 143 -4.77 18.30 -2.06
C THR A 143 -4.76 17.01 -2.89
N TRP A 144 -5.37 15.95 -2.37
CA TRP A 144 -5.50 14.70 -3.09
C TRP A 144 -6.50 14.81 -4.26
N PRO A 145 -6.24 14.27 -5.47
CA PRO A 145 -5.05 13.50 -5.85
C PRO A 145 -3.88 14.33 -6.42
N GLN A 146 -4.01 15.64 -6.55
CA GLN A 146 -2.99 16.49 -7.20
C GLN A 146 -1.64 16.43 -6.49
N VAL A 147 -1.63 16.22 -5.18
CA VAL A 147 -0.42 16.09 -4.35
C VAL A 147 0.51 14.95 -4.82
N VAL A 148 0.01 13.96 -5.52
CA VAL A 148 0.81 12.84 -6.06
C VAL A 148 1.95 13.32 -6.94
N ARG A 149 1.79 14.44 -7.64
CA ARG A 149 2.83 15.05 -8.45
C ARG A 149 4.02 15.57 -7.63
N GLN A 150 3.83 15.76 -6.32
CA GLN A 150 4.85 16.24 -5.39
C GLN A 150 5.45 15.10 -4.56
N ALA A 151 5.11 13.85 -4.86
CA ALA A 151 5.69 12.71 -4.16
C ALA A 151 7.19 12.62 -4.43
N GLU A 152 7.97 12.43 -3.37
CA GLU A 152 9.42 12.20 -3.43
C GLU A 152 9.73 10.83 -4.04
N ALA A 153 8.88 9.85 -3.82
CA ALA A 153 8.97 8.52 -4.38
C ALA A 153 7.58 7.87 -4.50
N LEU A 154 7.46 6.93 -5.41
CA LEU A 154 6.22 6.20 -5.69
C LEU A 154 6.52 4.77 -6.06
N GLY A 155 5.76 3.83 -5.49
CA GLY A 155 5.70 2.43 -5.92
C GLY A 155 4.25 2.02 -6.21
N LYS A 156 4.06 1.18 -7.22
CA LYS A 156 2.74 0.67 -7.62
C LYS A 156 2.82 -0.75 -8.14
N LYS A 157 1.85 -1.57 -7.77
CA LYS A 157 1.61 -2.88 -8.36
C LYS A 157 0.12 -3.13 -8.51
N SER A 158 -0.29 -3.59 -9.68
CA SER A 158 -1.67 -4.00 -9.96
C SER A 158 -1.70 -5.40 -10.54
N ILE A 159 -2.72 -6.17 -10.17
CA ILE A 159 -2.99 -7.49 -10.74
C ILE A 159 -4.50 -7.66 -10.97
N GLU A 160 -4.85 -8.46 -11.95
CA GLU A 160 -6.21 -8.97 -12.08
C GLU A 160 -6.41 -10.15 -11.11
N LEU A 161 -7.56 -10.16 -10.43
CA LEU A 161 -7.98 -11.30 -9.64
C LEU A 161 -9.28 -11.86 -10.23
N LYS A 162 -9.21 -13.11 -10.67
CA LYS A 162 -10.41 -13.82 -11.13
C LYS A 162 -11.23 -14.27 -9.92
N PRO A 163 -12.58 -14.28 -10.03
CA PRO A 163 -13.44 -14.81 -8.97
C PRO A 163 -13.03 -16.22 -8.57
N GLY A 164 -12.93 -16.47 -7.29
CA GLY A 164 -12.60 -17.79 -6.74
C GLY A 164 -11.16 -18.26 -6.94
N SER A 165 -10.29 -17.41 -7.46
CA SER A 165 -8.86 -17.73 -7.51
C SER A 165 -8.25 -17.70 -6.12
N ALA A 166 -7.11 -18.39 -5.96
CA ALA A 166 -6.35 -18.34 -4.71
C ALA A 166 -5.94 -16.89 -4.40
N ALA A 167 -5.80 -16.60 -3.11
CA ALA A 167 -5.27 -15.31 -2.68
C ALA A 167 -3.88 -15.06 -3.29
N ALA A 168 -3.63 -13.81 -3.69
CA ALA A 168 -2.36 -13.39 -4.25
C ALA A 168 -1.69 -12.34 -3.35
N THR A 169 -0.42 -12.56 -3.04
CA THR A 169 0.41 -11.57 -2.37
C THR A 169 1.15 -10.77 -3.43
N ILE A 170 0.98 -9.46 -3.42
CA ILE A 170 1.67 -8.54 -4.32
C ILE A 170 2.51 -7.54 -3.53
N SER A 171 3.50 -6.97 -4.18
CA SER A 171 4.40 -6.00 -3.56
C SER A 171 4.63 -4.80 -4.48
N ALA A 172 4.71 -3.63 -3.87
CA ALA A 172 5.14 -2.39 -4.51
C ALA A 172 6.34 -1.84 -3.75
N SER A 173 7.33 -1.31 -4.45
CA SER A 173 8.57 -0.82 -3.85
C SER A 173 8.91 0.56 -4.34
N CYS A 174 9.57 1.33 -3.48
CA CYS A 174 10.16 2.61 -3.83
C CYS A 174 11.42 2.85 -3.00
N ILE A 175 12.25 3.80 -3.44
CA ILE A 175 13.41 4.22 -2.68
C ILE A 175 12.95 5.05 -1.48
N LEU A 176 13.53 4.81 -0.31
CA LEU A 176 13.32 5.67 0.85
C LEU A 176 14.17 6.94 0.71
N GLU A 177 13.56 7.96 0.13
CA GLU A 177 14.20 9.26 -0.02
C GLU A 177 14.48 9.92 1.34
N SER A 178 15.67 10.52 1.47
CA SER A 178 16.16 11.04 2.75
C SER A 178 15.27 12.14 3.35
N ASP A 179 14.60 12.91 2.52
CA ASP A 179 13.78 14.05 2.93
C ASP A 179 12.31 13.70 3.17
N ALA A 180 11.88 12.50 2.80
CA ALA A 180 10.50 12.10 3.00
C ALA A 180 10.19 11.88 4.48
N THR A 181 9.10 12.47 4.95
CA THR A 181 8.66 12.42 6.35
C THR A 181 7.37 11.62 6.55
N VAL A 182 6.59 11.48 5.50
CA VAL A 182 5.29 10.79 5.51
C VAL A 182 5.22 9.78 4.38
N GLY A 183 4.84 8.57 4.71
CA GLY A 183 4.43 7.56 3.74
C GLY A 183 2.91 7.50 3.66
N LEU A 184 2.38 7.31 2.45
CA LEU A 184 0.97 7.03 2.22
C LEU A 184 0.86 5.65 1.58
N ILE A 185 0.20 4.74 2.27
CA ILE A 185 -0.12 3.41 1.77
C ILE A 185 -1.54 3.45 1.22
N ALA A 186 -1.75 2.88 0.04
CA ALA A 186 -3.06 2.69 -0.55
C ALA A 186 -3.25 1.23 -0.96
N VAL A 187 -4.30 0.60 -0.42
CA VAL A 187 -4.81 -0.68 -0.88
C VAL A 187 -6.11 -0.41 -1.62
N ALA A 188 -6.28 -0.99 -2.80
CA ALA A 188 -7.42 -0.65 -3.64
C ALA A 188 -7.94 -1.83 -4.44
N ALA A 189 -9.25 -1.81 -4.68
CA ALA A 189 -9.90 -2.57 -5.73
C ALA A 189 -10.42 -1.59 -6.80
N THR A 190 -10.25 -1.93 -8.07
CA THR A 190 -10.72 -1.12 -9.18
C THR A 190 -11.75 -1.88 -9.98
N ALA A 191 -12.75 -1.17 -10.51
CA ALA A 191 -13.81 -1.79 -11.31
C ALA A 191 -13.37 -2.18 -12.73
N GLY A 192 -12.18 -1.74 -13.17
CA GLY A 192 -11.68 -1.97 -14.52
C GLY A 192 -12.19 -0.99 -15.59
N TYR A 193 -13.16 -0.15 -15.25
CA TYR A 193 -13.67 0.91 -16.12
C TYR A 193 -14.17 2.10 -15.28
N ASN A 194 -14.29 3.23 -15.91
CA ASN A 194 -14.87 4.41 -15.27
C ASN A 194 -16.40 4.35 -15.32
N SER A 195 -17.04 4.60 -14.17
CA SER A 195 -18.49 4.63 -14.04
C SER A 195 -18.92 5.99 -13.46
N LYS A 196 -20.09 6.46 -13.89
CA LYS A 196 -20.70 7.68 -13.33
C LYS A 196 -21.32 7.44 -11.95
N THR A 197 -21.61 6.20 -11.63
CA THR A 197 -22.19 5.79 -10.34
C THR A 197 -21.26 4.83 -9.62
N PRO A 198 -21.24 4.83 -8.28
CA PRO A 198 -20.48 3.84 -7.54
C PRO A 198 -20.87 2.40 -7.89
N VAL A 199 -19.87 1.54 -8.08
CA VAL A 199 -20.04 0.14 -8.44
C VAL A 199 -19.77 -0.74 -7.22
N PRO A 200 -20.67 -1.66 -6.84
CA PRO A 200 -20.40 -2.63 -5.78
C PRO A 200 -19.20 -3.51 -6.09
N LEU A 201 -18.34 -3.71 -5.08
CA LEU A 201 -17.13 -4.53 -5.17
C LEU A 201 -17.20 -5.74 -4.24
N GLY A 202 -18.38 -6.14 -3.79
CA GLY A 202 -18.53 -7.24 -2.86
C GLY A 202 -17.67 -8.46 -3.23
N GLY A 203 -16.99 -9.05 -2.24
CA GLY A 203 -16.10 -10.18 -2.47
C GLY A 203 -14.67 -9.85 -2.82
N PHE A 204 -14.27 -8.60 -2.76
CA PHE A 204 -12.88 -8.17 -2.81
C PHE A 204 -12.34 -7.90 -1.41
N PHE A 205 -11.23 -8.55 -1.06
CA PHE A 205 -10.62 -8.48 0.26
C PHE A 205 -9.14 -8.23 0.19
N VAL A 206 -8.61 -7.60 1.23
CA VAL A 206 -7.16 -7.48 1.48
C VAL A 206 -6.84 -7.81 2.92
N ASP A 207 -5.70 -8.46 3.13
CA ASP A 207 -5.18 -8.82 4.45
C ASP A 207 -3.64 -8.74 4.44
N ASP A 208 -3.05 -8.87 5.62
CA ASP A 208 -1.59 -8.97 5.81
C ASP A 208 -0.82 -7.86 5.09
N VAL A 209 -1.22 -6.62 5.33
CA VAL A 209 -0.51 -5.45 4.81
C VAL A 209 0.76 -5.25 5.63
N GLN A 210 1.92 -5.33 4.96
CA GLN A 210 3.22 -5.29 5.62
C GLN A 210 4.16 -4.33 4.91
N LEU A 211 4.89 -3.55 5.70
CA LEU A 211 5.94 -2.66 5.22
C LEU A 211 7.29 -3.21 5.66
N THR A 212 8.19 -3.39 4.71
CA THR A 212 9.54 -3.88 4.93
C THR A 212 10.54 -2.85 4.45
N VAL A 213 11.52 -2.55 5.29
CA VAL A 213 12.66 -1.71 4.93
C VAL A 213 13.79 -2.63 4.47
N ILE A 214 14.32 -2.37 3.29
CA ILE A 214 15.38 -3.18 2.69
C ILE A 214 16.60 -2.30 2.50
N LYS A 215 17.71 -2.68 3.13
CA LYS A 215 18.99 -2.04 2.92
C LYS A 215 19.58 -2.50 1.59
N GLN A 216 19.84 -1.55 0.71
CA GLN A 216 20.49 -1.85 -0.56
C GLN A 216 21.98 -2.10 -0.33
N PRO A 217 22.58 -3.10 -0.99
CA PRO A 217 24.03 -3.28 -0.93
C PRO A 217 24.73 -2.08 -1.56
N ASN A 218 25.79 -1.58 -0.91
CA ASN A 218 26.66 -0.60 -1.53
C ASN A 218 27.35 -1.23 -2.73
N LEU A 219 26.97 -0.80 -3.93
CA LEU A 219 27.71 -1.18 -5.12
C LEU A 219 29.08 -0.51 -5.10
N PRO A 220 30.18 -1.24 -5.39
CA PRO A 220 31.47 -0.60 -5.50
C PRO A 220 31.42 0.45 -6.63
N VAL A 221 31.79 1.67 -6.29
CA VAL A 221 31.96 2.72 -7.29
C VAL A 221 33.20 2.38 -8.11
N GLU A 222 33.03 2.03 -9.38
CA GLU A 222 34.16 1.97 -10.29
C GLU A 222 34.67 3.39 -10.53
N VAL A 223 35.83 3.68 -9.97
CA VAL A 223 36.57 4.89 -10.35
C VAL A 223 37.23 4.58 -11.70
N VAL A 224 36.58 5.05 -12.78
CA VAL A 224 37.21 5.06 -14.09
C VAL A 224 38.25 6.18 -14.07
N SER A 225 39.50 5.83 -13.89
CA SER A 225 40.62 6.76 -14.14
C SER A 225 40.72 7.03 -15.63
N ARG A 226 40.60 8.26 -16.05
CA ARG A 226 40.87 8.71 -17.40
C ARG A 226 42.40 8.77 -17.63
#